data_fbb6542cadc56e87c1713955b58e4c6d
#
_entry.id   fbb6542cadc56e87c1713955b58e4c6d
#
_cell.length_a   1.000
_cell.length_b   1.000
_cell.length_c   1.000
_cell.angle_alpha   90.00
_cell.angle_beta   90.00
_cell.angle_gamma   90.00
#
_symmetry.space_group_name_H-M   'P 1'
#
loop_
_entity.id
_entity.type
_entity.pdbx_description
1 polymer ?
#
loop_
_entity_poly.entity_id
_entity_poly.type
_entity_poly.pdbx_seq_one_letter_code
_entity_poly.pdbx_strand_id
1 'polypeptide(L)'
;SPSEIRNMTNDNTFALQFNKDICTQCGICADSCTFGAIQFNEYPEIDINSCRLCGTCVQVCPAAALTMKEAPKQTTPTCLTPTHGIWVLAETQDGTLAPVCKELLGKAQELSQKLNQKVEAILVGNNIKHLASELAAYGAQRIHLLESETLETYIEENYARVIADLAEALHLEILLVGATTKSRGLSARLASLLKTGLTADCTELNIDPETRLLHQIRPAFGGN
;
A
#
# COMPACT_ATOMS: atom_id res chain seq x y z
N SER A 1 -0.38 -36.52 15.15
CA SER A 1 -1.78 -36.26 14.84
C SER A 1 -1.87 -35.70 13.43
N PRO A 2 -2.66 -36.29 12.52
CA PRO A 2 -2.86 -35.73 11.19
C PRO A 2 -3.69 -34.45 11.33
N SER A 3 -3.17 -33.38 10.77
CA SER A 3 -3.86 -32.09 10.66
C SER A 3 -5.18 -32.28 9.88
N GLU A 4 -6.28 -31.88 10.49
CA GLU A 4 -7.60 -31.88 9.89
C GLU A 4 -7.59 -31.07 8.59
N ILE A 5 -7.70 -31.76 7.47
CA ILE A 5 -8.03 -31.16 6.18
C ILE A 5 -9.48 -30.71 6.28
N ARG A 6 -9.71 -29.41 6.44
CA ARG A 6 -11.07 -28.84 6.38
C ARG A 6 -11.53 -28.86 4.92
N ASN A 7 -12.36 -29.79 4.57
CA ASN A 7 -13.04 -29.85 3.28
C ASN A 7 -14.00 -28.65 3.16
N MET A 8 -13.66 -27.71 2.27
CA MET A 8 -14.52 -26.55 1.99
C MET A 8 -15.58 -26.90 0.97
N THR A 9 -16.68 -27.44 1.42
CA THR A 9 -17.90 -27.57 0.57
C THR A 9 -18.89 -26.42 0.74
N ASN A 10 -18.72 -25.48 1.72
CA ASN A 10 -19.66 -24.36 1.89
C ASN A 10 -19.14 -23.23 2.81
N ASP A 11 -17.84 -23.00 2.94
CA ASP A 11 -17.38 -21.88 3.75
C ASP A 11 -17.37 -20.58 2.91
N ASN A 12 -18.37 -19.75 3.13
CA ASN A 12 -18.66 -18.54 2.36
C ASN A 12 -17.65 -17.39 2.62
N THR A 13 -16.59 -17.67 3.40
CA THR A 13 -15.58 -16.69 3.82
C THR A 13 -14.32 -16.67 2.93
N PHE A 14 -14.06 -17.76 2.18
CA PHE A 14 -12.88 -17.84 1.33
C PHE A 14 -13.14 -17.21 -0.05
N ALA A 15 -12.18 -16.48 -0.58
CA ALA A 15 -12.33 -15.71 -1.82
C ALA A 15 -12.52 -16.60 -3.06
N LEU A 16 -11.90 -17.80 -3.11
CA LEU A 16 -12.10 -18.78 -4.17
C LEU A 16 -13.33 -19.63 -3.84
N GLN A 17 -14.32 -19.62 -4.72
CA GLN A 17 -15.57 -20.36 -4.57
C GLN A 17 -15.65 -21.49 -5.59
N PHE A 18 -16.19 -22.65 -5.20
CA PHE A 18 -16.41 -23.77 -6.07
C PHE A 18 -17.92 -24.09 -6.15
N ASN A 19 -18.42 -24.22 -7.36
CA ASN A 19 -19.77 -24.66 -7.64
C ASN A 19 -19.78 -26.08 -8.20
N LYS A 20 -20.25 -27.02 -7.39
CA LYS A 20 -20.31 -28.44 -7.72
C LYS A 20 -21.27 -28.75 -8.87
N ASP A 21 -22.39 -28.01 -8.96
CA ASP A 21 -23.51 -28.31 -9.86
C ASP A 21 -23.14 -28.13 -11.35
N ILE A 22 -22.17 -27.25 -11.64
CA ILE A 22 -21.72 -26.96 -13.01
C ILE A 22 -20.36 -27.57 -13.31
N CYS A 23 -19.72 -28.25 -12.35
CA CYS A 23 -18.43 -28.85 -12.54
C CYS A 23 -18.48 -30.07 -13.46
N THR A 24 -17.70 -30.04 -14.54
CA THR A 24 -17.59 -31.15 -15.52
C THR A 24 -16.60 -32.24 -15.11
N GLN A 25 -16.01 -32.14 -13.92
CA GLN A 25 -15.06 -33.12 -13.37
C GLN A 25 -13.82 -33.36 -14.27
N CYS A 26 -13.36 -32.34 -14.99
CA CYS A 26 -12.28 -32.46 -15.98
C CYS A 26 -10.87 -32.47 -15.38
N GLY A 27 -10.67 -32.12 -14.11
CA GLY A 27 -9.38 -32.13 -13.41
C GLY A 27 -8.40 -30.98 -13.78
N ILE A 28 -8.66 -30.19 -14.83
CA ILE A 28 -7.75 -29.16 -15.36
C ILE A 28 -7.30 -28.16 -14.28
N CYS A 29 -8.17 -27.83 -13.34
CA CYS A 29 -7.86 -26.90 -12.25
C CYS A 29 -6.76 -27.41 -11.32
N ALA A 30 -6.70 -28.72 -11.07
CA ALA A 30 -5.65 -29.33 -10.27
C ALA A 30 -4.32 -29.38 -11.03
N ASP A 31 -4.36 -29.82 -12.30
CA ASP A 31 -3.18 -29.89 -13.17
C ASP A 31 -2.52 -28.52 -13.39
N SER A 32 -3.34 -27.46 -13.42
CA SER A 32 -2.87 -26.08 -13.62
C SER A 32 -2.44 -25.37 -12.34
N CYS A 33 -2.60 -26.01 -11.17
CA CYS A 33 -2.27 -25.37 -9.90
C CYS A 33 -0.77 -25.44 -9.61
N THR A 34 -0.03 -24.37 -9.89
CA THR A 34 1.42 -24.29 -9.64
C THR A 34 1.82 -24.39 -8.18
N PHE A 35 0.87 -24.17 -7.26
CA PHE A 35 1.10 -24.26 -5.81
C PHE A 35 0.68 -25.62 -5.21
N GLY A 36 0.18 -26.56 -6.03
CA GLY A 36 -0.30 -27.84 -5.55
C GLY A 36 -1.44 -27.77 -4.54
N ALA A 37 -2.16 -26.64 -4.52
CA ALA A 37 -3.22 -26.36 -3.55
C ALA A 37 -4.57 -27.00 -3.91
N ILE A 38 -4.68 -27.68 -5.06
CA ILE A 38 -5.90 -28.35 -5.50
C ILE A 38 -5.60 -29.84 -5.69
N GLN A 39 -6.26 -30.67 -4.91
CA GLN A 39 -6.30 -32.11 -5.12
C GLN A 39 -7.60 -32.46 -5.84
N PHE A 40 -7.53 -33.39 -6.77
CA PHE A 40 -8.68 -33.81 -7.56
C PHE A 40 -8.95 -35.30 -7.36
N ASN A 41 -10.06 -35.58 -6.72
CA ASN A 41 -10.62 -36.94 -6.59
C ASN A 41 -11.84 -37.05 -7.51
N GLU A 42 -13.02 -36.85 -6.99
CA GLU A 42 -14.26 -36.72 -7.76
C GLU A 42 -14.54 -35.26 -8.11
N TYR A 43 -14.14 -34.35 -7.22
CA TYR A 43 -14.24 -32.90 -7.35
C TYR A 43 -12.95 -32.24 -6.85
N PRO A 44 -12.69 -30.98 -7.21
CA PRO A 44 -11.53 -30.26 -6.71
C PRO A 44 -11.67 -29.97 -5.20
N GLU A 45 -10.71 -30.44 -4.44
CA GLU A 45 -10.54 -30.14 -3.02
C GLU A 45 -9.43 -29.09 -2.87
N ILE A 46 -9.76 -27.93 -2.30
CA ILE A 46 -8.85 -26.79 -2.23
C ILE A 46 -8.27 -26.70 -0.82
N ASP A 47 -6.94 -26.84 -0.71
CA ASP A 47 -6.22 -26.53 0.52
C ASP A 47 -6.01 -25.02 0.62
N ILE A 48 -6.75 -24.38 1.54
CA ILE A 48 -6.70 -22.94 1.77
C ILE A 48 -5.37 -22.44 2.31
N ASN A 49 -4.59 -23.29 2.98
CA ASN A 49 -3.29 -22.91 3.52
C ASN A 49 -2.23 -22.81 2.42
N SER A 50 -2.35 -23.67 1.41
CA SER A 50 -1.44 -23.70 0.26
C SER A 50 -1.91 -22.77 -0.87
N CYS A 51 -3.21 -22.42 -0.94
CA CYS A 51 -3.77 -21.60 -1.98
C CYS A 51 -3.28 -20.13 -1.88
N ARG A 52 -2.73 -19.62 -2.98
CA ARG A 52 -2.23 -18.23 -3.09
C ARG A 52 -3.21 -17.28 -3.77
N LEU A 53 -4.45 -17.73 -4.03
CA LEU A 53 -5.48 -16.93 -4.70
C LEU A 53 -5.03 -16.30 -6.03
N CYS A 54 -4.15 -17.00 -6.78
CA CYS A 54 -3.59 -16.50 -8.04
C CYS A 54 -4.60 -16.45 -9.21
N GLY A 55 -5.76 -17.10 -9.09
CA GLY A 55 -6.81 -17.10 -10.10
C GLY A 55 -6.61 -18.02 -11.29
N THR A 56 -5.47 -18.71 -11.44
CA THR A 56 -5.19 -19.57 -12.59
C THR A 56 -6.27 -20.64 -12.79
N CYS A 57 -6.68 -21.31 -11.72
CA CYS A 57 -7.73 -22.35 -11.77
C CYS A 57 -9.10 -21.81 -12.22
N VAL A 58 -9.37 -20.53 -11.98
CA VAL A 58 -10.59 -19.86 -12.46
C VAL A 58 -10.53 -19.61 -13.96
N GLN A 59 -9.38 -19.15 -14.44
CA GLN A 59 -9.18 -18.82 -15.87
C GLN A 59 -9.22 -20.07 -16.77
N VAL A 60 -8.68 -21.20 -16.28
CA VAL A 60 -8.61 -22.45 -17.06
C VAL A 60 -9.86 -23.30 -16.95
N CYS A 61 -10.82 -22.98 -16.08
CA CYS A 61 -12.03 -23.78 -15.87
C CYS A 61 -13.02 -23.60 -17.03
N PRO A 62 -13.23 -24.60 -17.90
CA PRO A 62 -14.11 -24.45 -19.07
C PRO A 62 -15.59 -24.32 -18.67
N ALA A 63 -15.97 -24.83 -17.50
CA ALA A 63 -17.34 -24.75 -16.98
C ALA A 63 -17.57 -23.55 -16.07
N ALA A 64 -16.57 -22.69 -15.84
CA ALA A 64 -16.61 -21.58 -14.88
C ALA A 64 -17.09 -22.05 -13.46
N ALA A 65 -16.80 -23.31 -13.09
CA ALA A 65 -17.18 -23.88 -11.81
C ALA A 65 -16.36 -23.32 -10.62
N LEU A 66 -15.21 -22.70 -10.91
CA LEU A 66 -14.40 -21.97 -9.95
C LEU A 66 -14.54 -20.48 -10.22
N THR A 67 -14.85 -19.71 -9.20
CA THR A 67 -14.99 -18.25 -9.30
C THR A 67 -14.24 -17.59 -8.15
N MET A 68 -13.61 -16.43 -8.44
CA MET A 68 -13.10 -15.58 -7.37
C MET A 68 -14.22 -14.64 -6.95
N LYS A 69 -14.59 -14.69 -5.67
CA LYS A 69 -15.31 -13.54 -5.13
C LYS A 69 -14.38 -12.35 -5.22
N GLU A 70 -14.85 -11.30 -5.83
CA GLU A 70 -14.22 -10.01 -5.61
C GLU A 70 -14.15 -9.85 -4.09
N ALA A 71 -12.92 -9.68 -3.58
CA ALA A 71 -12.77 -9.23 -2.21
C ALA A 71 -13.77 -8.08 -2.05
N PRO A 72 -14.60 -8.08 -0.98
CA PRO A 72 -15.50 -6.96 -0.77
C PRO A 72 -14.63 -5.75 -0.98
N LYS A 73 -14.97 -4.91 -2.00
CA LYS A 73 -14.27 -3.64 -2.21
C LYS A 73 -14.12 -3.12 -0.82
N GLN A 74 -12.87 -3.11 -0.32
CA GLN A 74 -12.62 -2.55 0.99
C GLN A 74 -13.24 -1.18 0.85
N THR A 75 -14.44 -1.04 1.39
CA THR A 75 -14.99 0.27 1.65
C THR A 75 -13.89 0.88 2.48
N THR A 76 -13.14 1.75 1.82
CA THR A 76 -12.13 2.56 2.48
C THR A 76 -12.79 2.95 3.79
N PRO A 77 -12.25 2.59 4.96
CA PRO A 77 -12.91 2.95 6.20
C PRO A 77 -13.24 4.42 6.03
N THR A 78 -14.53 4.74 6.00
CA THR A 78 -14.96 6.12 5.83
C THR A 78 -14.38 6.80 7.03
N CYS A 79 -13.24 7.45 6.84
CA CYS A 79 -12.59 8.21 7.89
C CYS A 79 -13.62 9.26 8.27
N LEU A 80 -14.28 9.07 9.41
CA LEU A 80 -15.31 9.99 9.91
C LEU A 80 -14.71 11.35 10.23
N THR A 81 -13.38 11.43 10.30
CA THR A 81 -12.62 12.67 10.46
C THR A 81 -12.08 13.10 9.09
N PRO A 82 -12.30 14.34 8.68
CA PRO A 82 -11.75 14.87 7.44
C PRO A 82 -10.23 14.71 7.43
N THR A 83 -9.70 14.04 6.42
CA THR A 83 -8.25 13.96 6.16
C THR A 83 -7.80 15.22 5.44
N HIS A 84 -6.54 15.62 5.66
CA HIS A 84 -6.03 16.89 5.15
C HIS A 84 -4.61 16.81 4.65
N GLY A 85 -4.38 17.49 3.53
CA GLY A 85 -3.06 17.83 3.03
C GLY A 85 -2.35 16.72 2.27
N ILE A 86 -1.45 17.17 1.43
CA ILE A 86 -0.47 16.31 0.77
C ILE A 86 0.87 16.60 1.42
N TRP A 87 1.40 15.59 2.09
CA TRP A 87 2.59 15.74 2.89
C TRP A 87 3.78 15.07 2.22
N VAL A 88 4.93 15.71 2.32
CA VAL A 88 6.21 15.21 1.83
C VAL A 88 7.11 14.93 3.01
N LEU A 89 7.62 13.70 3.11
CA LEU A 89 8.68 13.40 4.06
C LEU A 89 9.99 13.98 3.52
N ALA A 90 10.48 15.01 4.18
CA ALA A 90 11.75 15.65 3.83
C ALA A 90 12.91 14.82 4.36
N GLU A 91 13.58 14.09 3.48
CA GLU A 91 14.79 13.33 3.81
C GLU A 91 16.00 14.27 3.87
N THR A 92 16.83 14.06 4.89
CA THR A 92 18.08 14.81 5.06
C THR A 92 19.27 13.89 4.88
N GLN A 93 20.28 14.42 4.22
CA GLN A 93 21.58 13.78 4.02
C GLN A 93 22.70 14.79 4.31
N ASP A 94 23.62 14.45 5.21
CA ASP A 94 24.77 15.29 5.58
C ASP A 94 24.38 16.75 5.92
N GLY A 95 23.28 16.93 6.67
CA GLY A 95 22.80 18.24 7.09
C GLY A 95 22.11 19.09 6.02
N THR A 96 21.83 18.51 4.85
CA THR A 96 21.14 19.17 3.73
C THR A 96 19.90 18.37 3.31
N LEU A 97 18.99 18.99 2.56
CA LEU A 97 17.85 18.28 1.98
C LEU A 97 18.32 17.36 0.84
N ALA A 98 17.87 16.11 0.86
CA ALA A 98 18.08 15.20 -0.25
C ALA A 98 17.40 15.73 -1.53
N PRO A 99 18.02 15.59 -2.73
CA PRO A 99 17.46 16.10 -3.98
C PRO A 99 16.01 15.64 -4.26
N VAL A 100 15.68 14.42 -3.88
CA VAL A 100 14.34 13.83 -4.03
C VAL A 100 13.24 14.66 -3.34
N CYS A 101 13.56 15.40 -2.28
CA CYS A 101 12.58 16.26 -1.60
C CYS A 101 12.01 17.33 -2.53
N LYS A 102 12.85 17.90 -3.40
CA LYS A 102 12.45 18.93 -4.37
C LYS A 102 11.49 18.36 -5.42
N GLU A 103 11.79 17.17 -5.91
CA GLU A 103 10.93 16.45 -6.86
C GLU A 103 9.57 16.13 -6.25
N LEU A 104 9.58 15.61 -5.02
CA LEU A 104 8.35 15.27 -4.31
C LEU A 104 7.50 16.51 -4.00
N LEU A 105 8.12 17.64 -3.63
CA LEU A 105 7.39 18.90 -3.42
C LEU A 105 6.75 19.42 -4.71
N GLY A 106 7.45 19.32 -5.85
CA GLY A 106 6.88 19.63 -7.15
C GLY A 106 5.67 18.76 -7.47
N LYS A 107 5.78 17.45 -7.24
CA LYS A 107 4.68 16.53 -7.46
C LYS A 107 3.51 16.77 -6.49
N ALA A 108 3.81 17.04 -5.23
CA ALA A 108 2.80 17.40 -4.24
C ALA A 108 1.98 18.63 -4.65
N GLN A 109 2.63 19.64 -5.26
CA GLN A 109 1.94 20.83 -5.78
C GLN A 109 0.97 20.49 -6.92
N GLU A 110 1.38 19.64 -7.87
CA GLU A 110 0.48 19.18 -8.94
C GLU A 110 -0.77 18.47 -8.37
N LEU A 111 -0.57 17.56 -7.42
CA LEU A 111 -1.67 16.82 -6.80
C LEU A 111 -2.56 17.75 -5.95
N SER A 112 -1.95 18.71 -5.25
CA SER A 112 -2.64 19.67 -4.38
C SER A 112 -3.65 20.54 -5.13
N GLN A 113 -3.30 20.95 -6.34
CA GLN A 113 -4.21 21.72 -7.21
C GLN A 113 -5.47 20.94 -7.55
N LYS A 114 -5.35 19.63 -7.80
CA LYS A 114 -6.48 18.74 -8.13
C LYS A 114 -7.38 18.46 -6.92
N LEU A 115 -6.79 18.35 -5.74
CA LEU A 115 -7.52 18.08 -4.50
C LEU A 115 -7.99 19.34 -3.77
N ASN A 116 -7.49 20.52 -4.15
CA ASN A 116 -7.64 21.77 -3.40
C ASN A 116 -7.16 21.63 -1.94
N GLN A 117 -6.00 20.99 -1.78
CA GLN A 117 -5.38 20.72 -0.49
C GLN A 117 -4.07 21.51 -0.35
N LYS A 118 -3.55 21.61 0.87
CA LYS A 118 -2.25 22.23 1.13
C LYS A 118 -1.11 21.22 0.94
N VAL A 119 0.04 21.74 0.50
CA VAL A 119 1.29 21.00 0.52
C VAL A 119 1.99 21.25 1.84
N GLU A 120 2.27 20.19 2.56
CA GLU A 120 2.96 20.25 3.85
C GLU A 120 4.22 19.38 3.81
N ALA A 121 5.19 19.65 4.65
CA ALA A 121 6.40 18.86 4.74
C ALA A 121 6.62 18.37 6.19
N ILE A 122 7.12 17.16 6.34
CA ILE A 122 7.59 16.64 7.62
C ILE A 122 9.12 16.66 7.59
N LEU A 123 9.73 17.33 8.55
CA LEU A 123 11.16 17.40 8.73
C LEU A 123 11.53 16.78 10.07
N VAL A 124 12.32 15.69 10.05
CA VAL A 124 12.62 14.87 11.23
C VAL A 124 14.13 14.78 11.45
N GLY A 125 14.61 15.05 12.67
CA GLY A 125 16.02 14.92 13.01
C GLY A 125 16.43 15.73 14.24
N ASN A 126 17.71 16.13 14.26
CA ASN A 126 18.28 17.03 15.27
C ASN A 126 19.01 18.18 14.57
N ASN A 127 18.92 19.40 15.10
CA ASN A 127 19.54 20.62 14.55
C ASN A 127 19.21 20.91 13.07
N ILE A 128 18.01 20.60 12.63
CA ILE A 128 17.56 20.66 11.22
C ILE A 128 16.62 21.82 10.90
N LYS A 129 16.24 22.61 11.90
CA LYS A 129 15.31 23.72 11.74
C LYS A 129 15.68 24.70 10.62
N HIS A 130 16.98 24.87 10.36
CA HIS A 130 17.49 25.77 9.29
C HIS A 130 17.04 25.34 7.91
N LEU A 131 16.70 24.06 7.68
CA LEU A 131 16.22 23.52 6.40
C LEU A 131 14.77 23.90 6.10
N ALA A 132 14.01 24.37 7.09
CA ALA A 132 12.62 24.72 6.91
C ALA A 132 12.42 25.84 5.86
N SER A 133 13.32 26.83 5.84
CA SER A 133 13.26 27.91 4.85
C SER A 133 13.43 27.42 3.41
N GLU A 134 14.27 26.40 3.21
CA GLU A 134 14.47 25.79 1.89
C GLU A 134 13.22 25.01 1.46
N LEU A 135 12.58 24.24 2.35
CA LEU A 135 11.31 23.54 2.08
C LEU A 135 10.19 24.54 1.72
N ALA A 136 10.11 25.66 2.43
CA ALA A 136 9.13 26.70 2.11
C ALA A 136 9.39 27.33 0.74
N ALA A 137 10.66 27.55 0.36
CA ALA A 137 11.02 28.08 -0.96
C ALA A 137 10.64 27.13 -2.10
N TYR A 138 10.61 25.81 -1.85
CA TYR A 138 10.14 24.78 -2.79
C TYR A 138 8.63 24.53 -2.70
N GLY A 139 7.88 25.36 -1.95
CA GLY A 139 6.41 25.39 -1.99
C GLY A 139 5.69 24.63 -0.88
N ALA A 140 6.39 24.18 0.16
CA ALA A 140 5.73 23.70 1.36
C ALA A 140 5.04 24.86 2.09
N GLN A 141 3.72 24.79 2.26
CA GLN A 141 2.92 25.82 2.91
C GLN A 141 2.92 25.69 4.43
N ARG A 142 3.23 24.50 4.93
CA ARG A 142 3.42 24.19 6.35
C ARG A 142 4.54 23.19 6.50
N ILE A 143 5.32 23.33 7.56
CA ILE A 143 6.41 22.42 7.88
C ILE A 143 6.23 21.94 9.30
N HIS A 144 6.12 20.63 9.44
CA HIS A 144 6.06 19.95 10.73
C HIS A 144 7.47 19.55 11.12
N LEU A 145 8.04 20.28 12.06
CA LEU A 145 9.39 20.04 12.55
C LEU A 145 9.34 19.10 13.77
N LEU A 146 9.86 17.89 13.59
CA LEU A 146 10.06 16.89 14.63
C LEU A 146 11.54 16.86 15.01
N GLU A 147 11.91 17.66 15.99
CA GLU A 147 13.30 17.86 16.40
C GLU A 147 13.54 17.36 17.82
N SER A 148 14.53 16.47 17.96
CA SER A 148 14.95 15.92 19.25
C SER A 148 16.37 15.37 19.15
N GLU A 149 17.14 15.42 20.25
CA GLU A 149 18.46 14.77 20.37
C GLU A 149 18.37 13.26 20.11
N THR A 150 17.26 12.63 20.45
CA THR A 150 17.03 11.19 20.21
C THR A 150 16.87 10.85 18.73
N LEU A 151 16.67 11.86 17.87
CA LEU A 151 16.54 11.74 16.42
C LEU A 151 17.83 12.12 15.68
N GLU A 152 18.91 12.39 16.37
CA GLU A 152 20.22 12.70 15.77
C GLU A 152 20.75 11.52 14.94
N THR A 153 20.69 10.32 15.53
CA THR A 153 21.00 9.09 14.81
C THR A 153 19.73 8.53 14.18
N TYR A 154 19.79 8.23 12.88
CA TYR A 154 18.67 7.61 12.21
C TYR A 154 18.42 6.19 12.74
N ILE A 155 17.35 6.03 13.48
CA ILE A 155 16.79 4.75 13.88
C ILE A 155 15.40 4.68 13.30
N GLU A 156 15.20 3.77 12.34
CA GLU A 156 13.96 3.66 11.56
C GLU A 156 12.71 3.59 12.45
N GLU A 157 12.78 2.85 13.56
CA GLU A 157 11.64 2.70 14.46
C GLU A 157 11.25 4.01 15.14
N ASN A 158 12.22 4.80 15.61
CA ASN A 158 11.99 6.10 16.25
C ASN A 158 11.35 7.09 15.24
N TYR A 159 11.92 7.15 14.04
CA TYR A 159 11.39 7.98 12.97
C TYR A 159 9.98 7.58 12.59
N ALA A 160 9.72 6.28 12.39
CA ALA A 160 8.39 5.80 12.05
C ALA A 160 7.35 6.15 13.10
N ARG A 161 7.70 6.00 14.39
CA ARG A 161 6.76 6.29 15.48
C ARG A 161 6.38 7.76 15.53
N VAL A 162 7.35 8.68 15.56
CA VAL A 162 7.05 10.11 15.66
C VAL A 162 6.30 10.64 14.44
N ILE A 163 6.58 10.10 13.25
CA ILE A 163 5.84 10.44 12.03
C ILE A 163 4.42 9.88 12.07
N ALA A 164 4.24 8.63 12.50
CA ALA A 164 2.92 8.02 12.60
C ALA A 164 2.03 8.75 13.62
N ASP A 165 2.56 9.06 14.80
CA ASP A 165 1.85 9.82 15.84
C ASP A 165 1.38 11.19 15.32
N LEU A 166 2.25 11.88 14.57
CA LEU A 166 1.89 13.16 13.94
C LEU A 166 0.81 12.99 12.87
N ALA A 167 0.96 11.96 12.01
CA ALA A 167 0.04 11.69 10.91
C ALA A 167 -1.36 11.33 11.42
N GLU A 168 -1.46 10.56 12.49
CA GLU A 168 -2.72 10.23 13.16
C GLU A 168 -3.35 11.46 13.81
N ALA A 169 -2.57 12.24 14.55
CA ALA A 169 -3.05 13.43 15.26
C ALA A 169 -3.60 14.52 14.33
N LEU A 170 -3.04 14.64 13.12
CA LEU A 170 -3.42 15.67 12.15
C LEU A 170 -4.22 15.11 10.97
N HIS A 171 -4.61 13.84 11.01
CA HIS A 171 -5.45 13.19 9.98
C HIS A 171 -4.89 13.36 8.57
N LEU A 172 -3.62 12.98 8.38
CA LEU A 172 -2.92 13.01 7.12
C LEU A 172 -3.68 12.27 6.01
N GLU A 173 -3.81 12.88 4.83
CA GLU A 173 -4.48 12.27 3.68
C GLU A 173 -3.51 11.51 2.78
N ILE A 174 -2.45 12.17 2.30
CA ILE A 174 -1.46 11.58 1.39
C ILE A 174 -0.05 11.87 1.90
N LEU A 175 0.78 10.81 2.04
CA LEU A 175 2.20 10.93 2.35
C LEU A 175 3.05 10.50 1.15
N LEU A 176 3.85 11.43 0.64
CA LEU A 176 4.85 11.16 -0.38
C LEU A 176 6.21 10.95 0.29
N VAL A 177 6.86 9.84 -0.05
CA VAL A 177 8.16 9.43 0.50
C VAL A 177 9.11 9.12 -0.65
N GLY A 178 10.36 9.55 -0.57
CA GLY A 178 11.38 9.23 -1.58
C GLY A 178 11.69 7.73 -1.63
N ALA A 179 11.92 7.20 -2.82
CA ALA A 179 12.28 5.79 -3.00
C ALA A 179 13.79 5.53 -2.75
N THR A 180 14.34 6.14 -1.71
CA THR A 180 15.74 5.95 -1.30
C THR A 180 15.91 4.67 -0.48
N THR A 181 17.13 4.20 -0.34
CA THR A 181 17.44 3.03 0.50
C THR A 181 16.98 3.23 1.95
N LYS A 182 17.16 4.45 2.48
CA LYS A 182 16.76 4.83 3.85
C LYS A 182 15.23 4.82 4.01
N SER A 183 14.51 5.38 3.05
CA SER A 183 13.07 5.59 3.15
C SER A 183 12.23 4.38 2.77
N ARG A 184 12.79 3.38 2.09
CA ARG A 184 12.07 2.14 1.73
C ARG A 184 11.61 1.34 2.95
N GLY A 185 12.49 1.12 3.92
CA GLY A 185 12.14 0.46 5.18
C GLY A 185 11.17 1.30 5.99
N LEU A 186 11.46 2.58 6.12
CA LEU A 186 10.63 3.54 6.85
C LEU A 186 9.20 3.60 6.32
N SER A 187 9.01 3.67 4.99
CA SER A 187 7.68 3.74 4.39
C SER A 187 6.86 2.48 4.63
N ALA A 188 7.48 1.29 4.58
CA ALA A 188 6.81 0.03 4.88
C ALA A 188 6.35 -0.03 6.35
N ARG A 189 7.19 0.42 7.27
CA ARG A 189 6.87 0.51 8.70
C ARG A 189 5.76 1.52 8.97
N LEU A 190 5.82 2.69 8.33
CA LEU A 190 4.76 3.72 8.42
C LEU A 190 3.41 3.18 7.93
N ALA A 191 3.39 2.52 6.77
CA ALA A 191 2.16 1.93 6.25
C ALA A 191 1.55 0.90 7.21
N SER A 192 2.39 0.10 7.88
CA SER A 192 1.94 -0.85 8.90
C SER A 192 1.38 -0.15 10.14
N LEU A 193 2.05 0.87 10.67
CA LEU A 193 1.59 1.63 11.84
C LEU A 193 0.28 2.35 11.56
N LEU A 194 0.20 3.03 10.42
CA LEU A 194 -0.99 3.78 9.99
C LEU A 194 -2.11 2.90 9.41
N LYS A 195 -1.89 1.58 9.30
CA LYS A 195 -2.83 0.61 8.74
C LYS A 195 -3.35 1.01 7.36
N THR A 196 -2.45 1.53 6.53
CA THR A 196 -2.76 2.03 5.19
C THR A 196 -2.02 1.26 4.11
N GLY A 197 -2.43 1.44 2.84
CA GLY A 197 -1.72 0.90 1.68
C GLY A 197 -0.41 1.63 1.41
N LEU A 198 0.54 0.91 0.81
CA LEU A 198 1.80 1.45 0.31
C LEU A 198 2.01 0.96 -1.12
N THR A 199 2.34 1.88 -2.03
CA THR A 199 2.85 1.52 -3.35
C THR A 199 4.28 2.02 -3.47
N ALA A 200 5.22 1.09 -3.53
CA ALA A 200 6.63 1.41 -3.69
C ALA A 200 7.00 1.61 -5.17
N ASP A 201 8.02 2.42 -5.42
CA ASP A 201 8.61 2.65 -6.74
C ASP A 201 7.59 3.09 -7.81
N CYS A 202 6.69 4.01 -7.43
CA CYS A 202 5.74 4.61 -8.37
C CYS A 202 6.47 5.42 -9.43
N THR A 203 6.09 5.23 -10.68
CA THR A 203 6.56 6.05 -11.80
C THR A 203 5.60 7.18 -12.15
N GLU A 204 4.33 7.04 -11.75
CA GLU A 204 3.33 8.07 -11.96
C GLU A 204 2.36 8.14 -10.78
N LEU A 205 2.00 9.35 -10.41
CA LEU A 205 0.99 9.67 -9.39
C LEU A 205 -0.03 10.63 -10.01
N ASN A 206 -1.30 10.32 -9.87
CA ASN A 206 -2.38 11.15 -10.39
C ASN A 206 -3.61 11.10 -9.45
N ILE A 207 -4.46 12.12 -9.53
CA ILE A 207 -5.75 12.14 -8.82
C ILE A 207 -6.84 11.84 -9.83
N ASP A 208 -7.67 10.88 -9.52
CA ASP A 208 -8.89 10.62 -10.26
C ASP A 208 -9.89 11.77 -10.04
N PRO A 209 -10.39 12.41 -11.11
CA PRO A 209 -11.22 13.60 -10.97
C PRO A 209 -12.63 13.31 -10.41
N GLU A 210 -13.13 12.07 -10.57
CA GLU A 210 -14.47 11.69 -10.12
C GLU A 210 -14.46 11.19 -8.67
N THR A 211 -13.54 10.26 -8.39
CA THR A 211 -13.44 9.62 -7.06
C THR A 211 -12.57 10.38 -6.08
N ARG A 212 -11.72 11.29 -6.56
CA ARG A 212 -10.68 12.01 -5.80
C ARG A 212 -9.63 11.09 -5.17
N LEU A 213 -9.53 9.86 -5.61
CA LEU A 213 -8.55 8.89 -5.13
C LEU A 213 -7.19 9.09 -5.81
N LEU A 214 -6.12 8.82 -5.05
CA LEU A 214 -4.76 8.83 -5.57
C LEU A 214 -4.51 7.55 -6.38
N HIS A 215 -4.30 7.69 -7.68
CA HIS A 215 -3.83 6.63 -8.56
C HIS A 215 -2.31 6.57 -8.51
N GLN A 216 -1.78 5.38 -8.24
CA GLN A 216 -0.36 5.12 -8.09
C GLN A 216 0.03 4.05 -9.11
N ILE A 217 0.81 4.44 -10.10
CA ILE A 217 1.25 3.54 -11.18
C ILE A 217 2.69 3.13 -10.93
N ARG A 218 2.94 1.85 -10.98
CA ARG A 218 4.30 1.27 -10.95
C ARG A 218 4.45 0.23 -12.05
N PRO A 219 5.62 0.09 -12.67
CA PRO A 219 5.88 -0.99 -13.61
C PRO A 219 5.84 -2.35 -12.88
N ALA A 220 5.19 -3.33 -13.50
CA ALA A 220 5.22 -4.71 -13.05
C ALA A 220 6.15 -5.52 -13.94
N PHE A 221 7.01 -6.35 -13.36
CA PHE A 221 7.86 -7.26 -14.15
C PHE A 221 6.98 -8.29 -14.86
N GLY A 222 7.10 -8.34 -16.21
CA GLY A 222 6.43 -9.34 -17.04
C GLY A 222 4.97 -9.05 -17.38
N GLY A 223 4.45 -7.86 -17.10
CA GLY A 223 3.10 -7.45 -17.48
C GLY A 223 3.13 -6.33 -18.54
N ASN A 224 2.45 -6.57 -19.66
CA ASN A 224 1.93 -5.53 -20.53
C ASN A 224 0.55 -5.15 -20.00
#